data_05fce2cb31ce3eb2d7d7de3e5900d65f
#
_entry.id   05fce2cb31ce3eb2d7d7de3e5900d65f
#
_cell.length_a   1.000
_cell.length_b   1.000
_cell.length_c   1.000
_cell.angle_alpha   90.00
_cell.angle_beta   90.00
_cell.angle_gamma   90.00
#
_symmetry.space_group_name_H-M   'P 1'
#
loop_
_entity.id
_entity.type
_entity.pdbx_description
1 polymer ?
#
loop_
_entity_poly.entity_id
_entity_poly.type
_entity_poly.pdbx_seq_one_letter_code
_entity_poly.pdbx_strand_id
1 'polypeptide(L)'
;MPNTLGTILAMCICVTGAVADETPCPTTVQSPDELGTDAMLGASIAIDGDVAVVGAPLETGLGWASGAIYVYAKSGDEWMLDTRLIADDGAIGDMLGVDVDLLGDTIVAGAWFNDAAAGSNSGAAYIFTRQADGTWQQSAKLMAPDASAEDSFGRTVALGDNFCAVGSPLDDDLGPSSGSIHVFAPDTDGIWSHAAKLLHPDGSAGQQLGLGLDADGSRIVGGAPWAHEARGEILFWQRIGDNWSWQWNATMADVGEPQDFFGFHIALDGEHMAVGAYGDDAFGTDAGSIWMLEQVFDGWAIWNVPPPTPEIGAQFGIAVALSQDRLLVGSRFADAGGVDSGAVDVFARVDANWSPVTHVLPPDPVDGAEFGWAMDIEGDVAMVGALYQPSGGAVYAWVGLVEDCGCEGDLDGDGIVGVNDLLMVLAVFGQETDDGDVNNDGFVDVGDILQLIALWGACD
;
A
#
# COMPACT_ATOMS: atom_id res chain seq x y z
N MET A 1 22.49 5.35 29.26
CA MET A 1 22.24 6.79 29.12
C MET A 1 21.33 6.88 27.90
N PRO A 2 20.15 7.44 27.98
CA PRO A 2 19.28 7.57 26.83
C PRO A 2 19.89 8.55 25.84
N ASN A 3 20.07 8.13 24.59
CA ASN A 3 20.41 9.02 23.50
C ASN A 3 19.13 9.78 23.10
N THR A 4 19.00 10.99 23.63
CA THR A 4 18.06 11.96 23.07
C THR A 4 18.61 12.43 21.74
N LEU A 5 17.96 12.04 20.64
CA LEU A 5 18.29 12.52 19.32
C LEU A 5 18.01 14.02 19.19
N GLY A 6 18.87 14.61 18.40
CA GLY A 6 18.92 16.01 18.16
C GLY A 6 17.72 16.55 17.38
N THR A 7 17.60 17.81 17.54
CA THR A 7 16.72 18.80 16.97
C THR A 7 16.11 18.42 15.61
N ILE A 8 14.81 18.19 15.59
CA ILE A 8 14.01 18.09 14.34
C ILE A 8 14.10 19.45 13.63
N LEU A 9 14.78 19.48 12.51
CA LEU A 9 14.75 20.61 11.60
C LEU A 9 13.62 20.35 10.59
N ALA A 10 12.40 20.77 10.89
CA ALA A 10 11.28 20.72 9.96
C ALA A 10 11.56 21.70 8.82
N MET A 11 11.93 21.17 7.67
CA MET A 11 12.10 21.96 6.45
C MET A 11 10.84 21.83 5.61
N CYS A 12 10.01 22.87 5.63
CA CYS A 12 8.82 22.96 4.79
C CYS A 12 9.27 23.33 3.37
N ILE A 13 9.20 22.37 2.43
CA ILE A 13 9.47 22.63 1.01
C ILE A 13 8.12 22.86 0.33
N CYS A 14 7.84 24.11 -0.04
CA CYS A 14 6.72 24.43 -0.92
C CYS A 14 7.08 24.01 -2.36
N VAL A 15 6.54 22.90 -2.83
CA VAL A 15 6.62 22.50 -4.24
C VAL A 15 5.43 23.14 -4.96
N THR A 16 5.66 24.19 -5.76
CA THR A 16 4.68 24.75 -6.68
C THR A 16 4.96 24.21 -8.09
N GLY A 17 4.59 22.98 -8.35
CA GLY A 17 4.57 22.38 -9.68
C GLY A 17 3.15 21.95 -10.02
N ALA A 18 2.64 22.34 -11.18
CA ALA A 18 1.45 21.71 -11.72
C ALA A 18 1.83 20.26 -12.08
N VAL A 19 1.09 19.30 -11.56
CA VAL A 19 1.19 17.89 -11.96
C VAL A 19 0.73 17.83 -13.41
N ALA A 20 1.51 17.20 -14.30
CA ALA A 20 1.03 16.91 -15.64
C ALA A 20 -0.17 15.96 -15.51
N ASP A 21 -1.23 16.21 -16.23
CA ASP A 21 -2.49 15.44 -16.20
C ASP A 21 -2.37 14.21 -17.12
N GLU A 22 -1.26 13.47 -16.97
CA GLU A 22 -1.01 12.23 -17.71
C GLU A 22 -1.45 11.07 -16.83
N THR A 23 -2.55 10.42 -17.20
CA THR A 23 -3.05 9.23 -16.50
C THR A 23 -2.36 7.99 -17.06
N PRO A 24 -1.63 7.22 -16.23
CA PRO A 24 -0.99 5.98 -16.69
C PRO A 24 -2.03 4.93 -17.08
N CYS A 25 -1.72 4.08 -18.06
CA CYS A 25 -2.59 3.02 -18.51
C CYS A 25 -2.80 1.93 -17.48
N PRO A 26 -4.03 1.62 -17.07
CA PRO A 26 -4.29 0.45 -16.27
C PRO A 26 -4.06 -0.83 -17.08
N THR A 27 -3.54 -1.85 -16.43
CA THR A 27 -3.46 -3.21 -16.97
C THR A 27 -4.63 -4.04 -16.48
N THR A 28 -5.00 -5.06 -17.23
CA THR A 28 -6.13 -5.93 -16.87
C THR A 28 -5.78 -6.77 -15.65
N VAL A 29 -6.62 -6.71 -14.61
CA VAL A 29 -6.63 -7.66 -13.49
C VAL A 29 -7.89 -8.52 -13.61
N GLN A 30 -7.71 -9.84 -13.67
CA GLN A 30 -8.83 -10.77 -13.80
C GLN A 30 -9.68 -10.75 -12.53
N SER A 31 -10.95 -10.34 -12.62
CA SER A 31 -11.88 -10.42 -11.49
C SER A 31 -12.24 -11.88 -11.18
N PRO A 32 -12.38 -12.25 -9.88
CA PRO A 32 -12.88 -13.57 -9.51
C PRO A 32 -14.33 -13.81 -9.98
N ASP A 33 -14.64 -15.00 -10.51
CA ASP A 33 -15.95 -15.33 -11.07
C ASP A 33 -17.11 -15.39 -10.03
N GLU A 34 -16.79 -15.64 -8.76
CA GLU A 34 -17.77 -15.88 -7.68
C GLU A 34 -17.53 -14.97 -6.47
N LEU A 35 -17.17 -13.72 -6.68
CA LEU A 35 -16.98 -12.77 -5.60
C LEU A 35 -18.31 -12.31 -5.01
N GLY A 36 -18.46 -12.35 -3.67
CA GLY A 36 -19.63 -11.78 -2.98
C GLY A 36 -19.66 -10.26 -3.06
N THR A 37 -20.84 -9.66 -3.16
CA THR A 37 -20.99 -8.19 -3.30
C THR A 37 -20.40 -7.36 -2.16
N ASP A 38 -20.12 -7.97 -1.02
CA ASP A 38 -19.58 -7.32 0.18
C ASP A 38 -18.19 -7.87 0.55
N ALA A 39 -17.47 -8.53 -0.38
CA ALA A 39 -16.23 -9.26 -0.07
C ALA A 39 -15.06 -8.36 0.33
N MET A 40 -15.06 -7.08 -0.07
CA MET A 40 -13.98 -6.12 0.13
C MET A 40 -12.65 -6.61 -0.50
N LEU A 41 -12.71 -7.10 -1.75
CA LEU A 41 -11.52 -7.41 -2.53
C LEU A 41 -10.68 -6.14 -2.71
N GLY A 42 -9.38 -6.22 -2.41
CA GLY A 42 -8.49 -5.05 -2.42
C GLY A 42 -8.35 -4.40 -1.04
N ALA A 43 -8.79 -5.07 0.04
CA ALA A 43 -8.60 -4.58 1.41
C ALA A 43 -7.13 -4.55 1.84
N SER A 44 -6.32 -5.43 1.29
CA SER A 44 -4.87 -5.48 1.44
C SER A 44 -4.25 -6.03 0.15
N ILE A 45 -3.03 -5.61 -0.18
CA ILE A 45 -2.34 -5.97 -1.41
C ILE A 45 -0.85 -6.11 -1.10
N ALA A 46 -0.21 -7.13 -1.69
CA ALA A 46 1.24 -7.29 -1.70
C ALA A 46 1.70 -7.83 -3.06
N ILE A 47 2.82 -7.33 -3.57
CA ILE A 47 3.44 -7.71 -4.85
C ILE A 47 4.88 -8.16 -4.59
N ASP A 48 5.29 -9.26 -5.23
CA ASP A 48 6.69 -9.66 -5.32
C ASP A 48 6.91 -10.34 -6.69
N GLY A 49 7.64 -9.69 -7.57
CA GLY A 49 7.91 -10.11 -8.95
C GLY A 49 6.66 -10.26 -9.80
N ASP A 50 6.45 -11.49 -10.26
CA ASP A 50 5.30 -11.85 -11.11
C ASP A 50 4.12 -12.40 -10.29
N VAL A 51 4.10 -12.20 -8.98
CA VAL A 51 3.03 -12.66 -8.08
C VAL A 51 2.46 -11.48 -7.31
N ALA A 52 1.14 -11.43 -7.18
CA ALA A 52 0.45 -10.51 -6.30
C ALA A 52 -0.57 -11.25 -5.44
N VAL A 53 -0.78 -10.75 -4.23
CA VAL A 53 -1.74 -11.29 -3.26
C VAL A 53 -2.70 -10.18 -2.83
N VAL A 54 -3.98 -10.50 -2.84
CA VAL A 54 -5.05 -9.54 -2.54
C VAL A 54 -5.99 -10.11 -1.50
N GLY A 55 -6.21 -9.36 -0.44
CA GLY A 55 -7.15 -9.72 0.62
C GLY A 55 -8.61 -9.40 0.28
N ALA A 56 -9.52 -10.26 0.75
CA ALA A 56 -10.97 -10.10 0.70
C ALA A 56 -11.58 -10.55 2.04
N PRO A 57 -11.45 -9.76 3.12
CA PRO A 57 -11.75 -10.19 4.49
C PRO A 57 -13.24 -10.47 4.75
N LEU A 58 -14.15 -9.88 4.00
CA LEU A 58 -15.57 -10.13 4.16
C LEU A 58 -16.12 -11.21 3.21
N GLU A 59 -15.25 -11.85 2.41
CA GLU A 59 -15.65 -12.92 1.52
C GLU A 59 -16.20 -14.13 2.29
N THR A 60 -17.24 -14.75 1.71
CA THR A 60 -18.00 -15.84 2.34
C THR A 60 -17.51 -17.23 1.93
N GLY A 61 -16.27 -17.59 2.25
CA GLY A 61 -15.69 -18.89 1.89
C GLY A 61 -16.23 -20.05 2.71
N LEU A 62 -15.93 -20.06 4.00
CA LEU A 62 -16.40 -21.07 4.97
C LEU A 62 -17.55 -20.56 5.84
N GLY A 63 -18.11 -19.38 5.52
CA GLY A 63 -19.17 -18.72 6.21
C GLY A 63 -19.06 -17.20 6.05
N TRP A 64 -20.07 -16.45 6.50
CA TRP A 64 -20.07 -14.99 6.38
C TRP A 64 -18.81 -14.37 7.00
N ALA A 65 -18.09 -13.55 6.20
CA ALA A 65 -16.87 -12.88 6.60
C ALA A 65 -15.78 -13.82 7.16
N SER A 66 -15.72 -15.08 6.69
CA SER A 66 -14.57 -15.95 7.01
C SER A 66 -13.27 -15.45 6.37
N GLY A 67 -13.41 -14.69 5.28
CA GLY A 67 -12.34 -14.12 4.51
C GLY A 67 -11.67 -15.09 3.54
N ALA A 68 -10.92 -14.53 2.61
CA ALA A 68 -10.08 -15.23 1.66
C ALA A 68 -8.95 -14.33 1.18
N ILE A 69 -7.93 -14.90 0.57
CA ILE A 69 -6.92 -14.20 -0.20
C ILE A 69 -6.88 -14.75 -1.64
N TYR A 70 -6.63 -13.88 -2.58
CA TYR A 70 -6.53 -14.19 -3.99
C TYR A 70 -5.10 -14.00 -4.46
N VAL A 71 -4.53 -15.03 -5.09
CA VAL A 71 -3.19 -14.99 -5.65
C VAL A 71 -3.30 -14.79 -7.15
N TYR A 72 -2.59 -13.81 -7.65
CA TYR A 72 -2.50 -13.49 -9.06
C TYR A 72 -1.10 -13.76 -9.57
N ALA A 73 -1.01 -14.21 -10.82
CA ALA A 73 0.25 -14.36 -11.54
C ALA A 73 0.25 -13.45 -12.76
N LYS A 74 1.37 -12.75 -12.98
CA LYS A 74 1.57 -11.89 -14.15
C LYS A 74 1.78 -12.73 -15.41
N SER A 75 1.09 -12.39 -16.48
CA SER A 75 1.21 -13.03 -17.80
C SER A 75 1.25 -11.97 -18.90
N GLY A 76 2.44 -11.57 -19.31
CA GLY A 76 2.63 -10.37 -20.14
C GLY A 76 2.29 -9.13 -19.33
N ASP A 77 1.36 -8.32 -19.82
CA ASP A 77 0.88 -7.11 -19.13
C ASP A 77 -0.41 -7.34 -18.34
N GLU A 78 -0.91 -8.58 -18.27
CA GLU A 78 -2.14 -8.93 -17.58
C GLU A 78 -1.86 -9.67 -16.27
N TRP A 79 -2.72 -9.48 -15.26
CA TRP A 79 -2.72 -10.22 -14.00
C TRP A 79 -3.85 -11.23 -13.99
N MET A 80 -3.48 -12.50 -14.03
CA MET A 80 -4.40 -13.63 -14.10
C MET A 80 -4.60 -14.23 -12.71
N LEU A 81 -5.85 -14.51 -12.35
CA LEU A 81 -6.14 -15.21 -11.10
C LEU A 81 -5.55 -16.64 -11.17
N ASP A 82 -4.58 -16.92 -10.29
CA ASP A 82 -3.96 -18.25 -10.14
C ASP A 82 -4.77 -19.12 -9.18
N THR A 83 -5.00 -18.63 -7.95
CA THR A 83 -5.73 -19.41 -6.95
C THR A 83 -6.38 -18.53 -5.90
N ARG A 84 -7.38 -19.09 -5.23
CA ARG A 84 -8.01 -18.56 -4.02
C ARG A 84 -7.62 -19.40 -2.82
N LEU A 85 -7.14 -18.77 -1.76
CA LEU A 85 -6.72 -19.41 -0.52
C LEU A 85 -7.65 -19.02 0.64
N ILE A 86 -7.94 -19.98 1.47
CA ILE A 86 -8.74 -19.83 2.70
C ILE A 86 -8.01 -20.54 3.85
N ALA A 87 -8.29 -20.18 5.09
CA ALA A 87 -7.75 -20.90 6.23
C ALA A 87 -8.38 -22.30 6.33
N ASP A 88 -7.59 -23.32 6.63
CA ASP A 88 -8.08 -24.71 6.79
C ASP A 88 -9.12 -24.85 7.91
N ASP A 89 -9.01 -24.02 8.94
CA ASP A 89 -9.88 -23.97 10.11
C ASP A 89 -10.71 -22.68 10.19
N GLY A 90 -10.84 -21.97 9.07
CA GLY A 90 -11.55 -20.69 9.00
C GLY A 90 -13.01 -20.79 9.43
N ALA A 91 -13.47 -19.79 10.15
CA ALA A 91 -14.84 -19.71 10.68
C ALA A 91 -15.51 -18.37 10.34
N ILE A 92 -16.80 -18.29 10.67
CA ILE A 92 -17.60 -17.07 10.48
C ILE A 92 -16.99 -15.91 11.26
N GLY A 93 -16.71 -14.82 10.57
CA GLY A 93 -16.23 -13.59 11.17
C GLY A 93 -14.71 -13.47 11.33
N ASP A 94 -13.91 -14.49 10.97
CA ASP A 94 -12.45 -14.50 11.16
C ASP A 94 -11.71 -13.41 10.38
N MET A 95 -12.26 -12.99 9.22
CA MET A 95 -11.73 -11.95 8.36
C MET A 95 -10.31 -12.21 7.85
N LEU A 96 -10.02 -13.44 7.37
CA LEU A 96 -8.74 -13.73 6.71
C LEU A 96 -8.51 -12.78 5.52
N GLY A 97 -7.31 -12.23 5.41
CA GLY A 97 -6.96 -11.27 4.37
C GLY A 97 -7.28 -9.81 4.75
N VAL A 98 -7.47 -9.51 6.06
CA VAL A 98 -7.54 -8.12 6.53
C VAL A 98 -6.25 -7.38 6.25
N ASP A 99 -5.14 -8.09 6.31
CA ASP A 99 -3.82 -7.66 5.90
C ASP A 99 -3.06 -8.85 5.32
N VAL A 100 -2.22 -8.61 4.30
CA VAL A 100 -1.40 -9.62 3.63
C VAL A 100 -0.03 -9.07 3.33
N ASP A 101 0.96 -9.97 3.32
CA ASP A 101 2.28 -9.66 2.77
C ASP A 101 2.85 -10.87 2.04
N LEU A 102 3.74 -10.61 1.08
CA LEU A 102 4.33 -11.58 0.17
C LEU A 102 5.83 -11.38 0.06
N LEU A 103 6.60 -12.44 0.29
CA LEU A 103 8.04 -12.43 0.06
C LEU A 103 8.48 -13.79 -0.51
N GLY A 104 8.88 -13.81 -1.76
CA GLY A 104 9.28 -15.02 -2.49
C GLY A 104 8.15 -16.06 -2.57
N ASP A 105 8.40 -17.21 -1.99
CA ASP A 105 7.45 -18.33 -1.94
C ASP A 105 6.62 -18.37 -0.65
N THR A 106 6.53 -17.25 0.08
CA THR A 106 5.83 -17.16 1.37
C THR A 106 4.81 -16.02 1.37
N ILE A 107 3.57 -16.33 1.71
CA ILE A 107 2.51 -15.37 1.99
C ILE A 107 2.19 -15.43 3.48
N VAL A 108 2.02 -14.28 4.12
CA VAL A 108 1.37 -14.17 5.41
C VAL A 108 0.02 -13.46 5.25
N ALA A 109 -0.99 -13.91 5.98
CA ALA A 109 -2.31 -13.28 5.98
C ALA A 109 -2.88 -13.21 7.40
N GLY A 110 -3.37 -12.05 7.78
CA GLY A 110 -4.01 -11.80 9.05
C GLY A 110 -5.48 -12.21 9.08
N ALA A 111 -5.95 -12.65 10.26
CA ALA A 111 -7.34 -12.98 10.57
C ALA A 111 -7.64 -12.49 12.00
N TRP A 112 -7.74 -11.19 12.17
CA TRP A 112 -7.72 -10.49 13.46
C TRP A 112 -8.92 -10.75 14.36
N PHE A 113 -10.02 -11.22 13.80
CA PHE A 113 -11.23 -11.61 14.54
C PHE A 113 -11.35 -13.14 14.72
N ASN A 114 -10.28 -13.91 14.42
CA ASN A 114 -10.30 -15.35 14.68
C ASN A 114 -10.51 -15.65 16.16
N ASP A 115 -11.49 -16.51 16.44
CA ASP A 115 -11.82 -16.98 17.78
C ASP A 115 -10.90 -18.16 18.15
N ALA A 116 -9.64 -17.91 18.40
CA ALA A 116 -8.71 -18.95 18.81
C ALA A 116 -9.02 -19.45 20.23
N ALA A 117 -8.29 -20.45 20.70
CA ALA A 117 -8.49 -21.05 22.02
C ALA A 117 -8.36 -20.05 23.18
N ALA A 118 -7.78 -18.90 22.96
CA ALA A 118 -7.59 -17.82 23.94
C ALA A 118 -8.85 -16.97 24.18
N GLY A 119 -9.85 -17.01 23.29
CA GLY A 119 -11.11 -16.27 23.42
C GLY A 119 -11.56 -15.59 22.14
N SER A 120 -12.68 -14.85 22.23
CA SER A 120 -13.21 -14.11 21.09
C SER A 120 -12.23 -13.07 20.61
N ASN A 121 -12.09 -12.94 19.27
CA ASN A 121 -11.27 -11.93 18.63
C ASN A 121 -9.81 -11.89 19.15
N SER A 122 -9.30 -13.05 19.65
CA SER A 122 -7.90 -13.13 20.06
C SER A 122 -6.95 -13.04 18.86
N GLY A 123 -7.46 -13.39 17.67
CA GLY A 123 -6.80 -13.27 16.38
C GLY A 123 -5.85 -14.41 16.03
N ALA A 124 -5.53 -14.48 14.75
CA ALA A 124 -4.56 -15.40 14.16
C ALA A 124 -3.89 -14.78 12.92
N ALA A 125 -2.75 -15.33 12.51
CA ALA A 125 -2.19 -15.12 11.19
C ALA A 125 -1.86 -16.48 10.56
N TYR A 126 -1.87 -16.55 9.24
CA TYR A 126 -1.66 -17.79 8.49
C TYR A 126 -0.52 -17.62 7.53
N ILE A 127 0.34 -18.64 7.45
CA ILE A 127 1.41 -18.72 6.46
C ILE A 127 0.97 -19.69 5.36
N PHE A 128 1.08 -19.24 4.12
CA PHE A 128 0.94 -20.07 2.94
C PHE A 128 2.29 -20.12 2.21
N THR A 129 2.68 -21.29 1.75
CA THR A 129 3.97 -21.49 1.09
C THR A 129 3.75 -22.08 -0.29
N ARG A 130 4.44 -21.55 -1.29
CA ARG A 130 4.45 -22.10 -2.64
C ARG A 130 5.23 -23.39 -2.70
N GLN A 131 4.59 -24.42 -3.23
CA GLN A 131 5.18 -25.74 -3.36
C GLN A 131 6.02 -25.85 -4.65
N ALA A 132 6.86 -26.88 -4.76
CA ALA A 132 7.71 -27.09 -5.93
C ALA A 132 6.92 -27.32 -7.24
N ASP A 133 5.64 -27.68 -7.16
CA ASP A 133 4.73 -27.79 -8.32
C ASP A 133 4.02 -26.48 -8.67
N GLY A 134 4.30 -25.40 -7.93
CA GLY A 134 3.73 -24.07 -8.10
C GLY A 134 2.45 -23.82 -7.30
N THR A 135 1.87 -24.83 -6.65
CA THR A 135 0.64 -24.66 -5.85
C THR A 135 0.94 -24.01 -4.50
N TRP A 136 -0.02 -23.25 -3.96
CA TRP A 136 0.06 -22.64 -2.64
C TRP A 136 -0.66 -23.49 -1.61
N GLN A 137 -0.07 -23.68 -0.45
CA GLN A 137 -0.64 -24.46 0.65
C GLN A 137 -0.42 -23.77 1.99
N GLN A 138 -1.42 -23.84 2.88
CA GLN A 138 -1.25 -23.41 4.25
C GLN A 138 -0.18 -24.26 4.94
N SER A 139 0.86 -23.62 5.46
CA SER A 139 1.98 -24.27 6.14
C SER A 139 1.99 -24.04 7.65
N ALA A 140 1.41 -22.92 8.13
CA ALA A 140 1.30 -22.65 9.55
C ALA A 140 0.07 -21.79 9.89
N LYS A 141 -0.38 -21.90 11.15
CA LYS A 141 -1.22 -20.94 11.86
C LYS A 141 -0.41 -20.36 13.00
N LEU A 142 -0.29 -19.06 13.05
CA LEU A 142 0.43 -18.30 14.06
C LEU A 142 -0.56 -17.72 15.07
N MET A 143 -0.23 -17.80 16.34
CA MET A 143 -1.00 -17.21 17.43
C MET A 143 -0.02 -16.65 18.47
N ALA A 144 -0.38 -15.57 19.15
CA ALA A 144 0.40 -15.06 20.26
C ALA A 144 0.46 -16.11 21.39
N PRO A 145 1.62 -16.39 21.98
CA PRO A 145 1.74 -17.38 23.07
C PRO A 145 0.95 -16.98 24.32
N ASP A 146 0.74 -15.69 24.51
CA ASP A 146 0.05 -15.03 25.62
C ASP A 146 -1.30 -14.42 25.20
N ALA A 147 -1.83 -14.84 24.05
CA ALA A 147 -3.07 -14.33 23.50
C ALA A 147 -4.22 -14.26 24.52
N SER A 148 -4.95 -13.17 24.48
CA SER A 148 -6.18 -12.96 25.25
C SER A 148 -7.34 -12.59 24.33
N ALA A 149 -8.56 -12.61 24.86
CA ALA A 149 -9.71 -12.16 24.09
C ALA A 149 -9.58 -10.67 23.75
N GLU A 150 -9.96 -10.30 22.51
CA GLU A 150 -9.96 -8.94 21.96
C GLU A 150 -8.56 -8.37 21.67
N ASP A 151 -7.46 -9.13 21.74
CA ASP A 151 -6.11 -8.65 21.44
C ASP A 151 -5.94 -8.28 19.95
N SER A 152 -6.78 -8.83 19.09
CA SER A 152 -6.77 -8.57 17.62
C SER A 152 -5.42 -8.88 16.96
N PHE A 153 -4.75 -9.97 17.39
CA PHE A 153 -3.53 -10.46 16.76
C PHE A 153 -3.78 -10.79 15.28
N GLY A 154 -2.89 -10.38 14.40
CA GLY A 154 -3.08 -10.51 12.95
C GLY A 154 -3.84 -9.34 12.32
N ARG A 155 -3.98 -8.19 13.03
CA ARG A 155 -4.53 -6.96 12.44
C ARG A 155 -3.62 -6.44 11.32
N THR A 156 -2.31 -6.57 11.51
CA THR A 156 -1.27 -6.24 10.52
C THR A 156 -0.23 -7.35 10.49
N VAL A 157 0.37 -7.55 9.33
CA VAL A 157 1.40 -8.56 9.09
C VAL A 157 2.50 -8.01 8.19
N ALA A 158 3.74 -8.45 8.39
CA ALA A 158 4.86 -8.09 7.54
C ALA A 158 5.91 -9.22 7.51
N LEU A 159 6.53 -9.44 6.36
CA LEU A 159 7.60 -10.40 6.13
C LEU A 159 8.96 -9.71 6.04
N GLY A 160 9.96 -10.31 6.63
CA GLY A 160 11.35 -9.93 6.43
C GLY A 160 12.22 -11.16 6.23
N ASP A 161 13.55 -10.98 6.25
CA ASP A 161 14.50 -12.06 6.03
C ASP A 161 14.35 -13.18 7.08
N ASN A 162 13.66 -14.27 6.70
CA ASN A 162 13.40 -15.43 7.56
C ASN A 162 12.66 -15.07 8.86
N PHE A 163 11.70 -14.20 8.81
CA PHE A 163 10.77 -13.95 9.89
C PHE A 163 9.46 -13.34 9.38
N CYS A 164 8.45 -13.40 10.23
CA CYS A 164 7.17 -12.71 10.07
C CYS A 164 6.92 -11.90 11.33
N ALA A 165 6.53 -10.63 11.16
CA ALA A 165 6.03 -9.79 12.23
C ALA A 165 4.50 -9.71 12.16
N VAL A 166 3.83 -9.73 13.31
CA VAL A 166 2.37 -9.73 13.42
C VAL A 166 1.96 -8.73 14.49
N GLY A 167 1.16 -7.74 14.11
CA GLY A 167 0.63 -6.74 15.01
C GLY A 167 -0.56 -7.25 15.83
N SER A 168 -0.60 -6.83 17.10
CA SER A 168 -1.66 -7.08 18.07
C SER A 168 -2.01 -5.77 18.78
N PRO A 169 -2.71 -4.84 18.09
CA PRO A 169 -2.83 -3.46 18.55
C PRO A 169 -3.66 -3.29 19.82
N LEU A 170 -4.48 -4.25 20.18
CA LEU A 170 -5.32 -4.20 21.38
C LEU A 170 -4.75 -4.99 22.55
N ASP A 171 -3.55 -5.57 22.43
CA ASP A 171 -2.82 -6.25 23.51
C ASP A 171 -2.65 -5.32 24.74
N ASP A 172 -2.88 -5.88 25.92
CA ASP A 172 -3.01 -5.13 27.18
C ASP A 172 -1.76 -5.17 28.09
N ASP A 173 -0.62 -5.71 27.63
CA ASP A 173 0.57 -5.97 28.47
C ASP A 173 1.12 -4.74 29.21
N LEU A 174 1.08 -3.55 28.61
CA LEU A 174 1.50 -2.28 29.19
C LEU A 174 0.32 -1.37 29.58
N GLY A 175 -0.88 -1.94 29.58
CA GLY A 175 -2.16 -1.27 29.87
C GLY A 175 -3.16 -1.48 28.73
N PRO A 176 -4.46 -1.20 28.97
CA PRO A 176 -5.52 -1.45 27.98
C PRO A 176 -5.18 -0.92 26.59
N SER A 177 -5.20 -1.80 25.59
CA SER A 177 -4.88 -1.49 24.18
C SER A 177 -3.54 -0.75 24.02
N SER A 178 -2.52 -1.14 24.78
CA SER A 178 -1.15 -0.61 24.60
C SER A 178 -0.54 -1.06 23.27
N GLY A 179 -0.95 -2.26 22.82
CA GLY A 179 -0.49 -2.92 21.63
C GLY A 179 0.88 -3.59 21.75
N SER A 180 1.14 -4.51 20.83
CA SER A 180 2.40 -5.23 20.71
C SER A 180 2.63 -5.72 19.27
N ILE A 181 3.87 -6.17 18.98
CA ILE A 181 4.23 -6.85 17.75
C ILE A 181 4.88 -8.19 18.14
N HIS A 182 4.40 -9.28 17.56
CA HIS A 182 4.97 -10.60 17.73
C HIS A 182 5.80 -10.99 16.53
N VAL A 183 6.97 -11.56 16.76
CA VAL A 183 7.86 -12.04 15.70
C VAL A 183 7.90 -13.55 15.72
N PHE A 184 7.74 -14.16 14.56
CA PHE A 184 7.86 -15.58 14.34
C PHE A 184 8.97 -15.85 13.33
N ALA A 185 9.67 -16.98 13.50
CA ALA A 185 10.71 -17.40 12.57
C ALA A 185 10.59 -18.89 12.28
N PRO A 186 10.87 -19.32 11.03
CA PRO A 186 10.94 -20.73 10.69
C PRO A 186 12.27 -21.33 11.17
N ASP A 187 12.25 -22.58 11.57
CA ASP A 187 13.44 -23.37 11.76
C ASP A 187 13.98 -23.95 10.44
N THR A 188 15.03 -24.78 10.50
CA THR A 188 15.63 -25.40 9.31
C THR A 188 14.70 -26.37 8.58
N ASP A 189 13.65 -26.83 9.22
CA ASP A 189 12.62 -27.70 8.65
C ASP A 189 11.40 -26.92 8.15
N GLY A 190 11.43 -25.57 8.25
CA GLY A 190 10.36 -24.67 7.85
C GLY A 190 9.23 -24.55 8.87
N ILE A 191 9.44 -25.03 10.10
CA ILE A 191 8.42 -24.96 11.16
C ILE A 191 8.50 -23.58 11.84
N TRP A 192 7.43 -22.82 11.74
CA TRP A 192 7.30 -21.48 12.33
C TRP A 192 7.09 -21.54 13.84
N SER A 193 7.85 -20.75 14.59
CA SER A 193 7.74 -20.63 16.03
C SER A 193 7.91 -19.17 16.48
N HIS A 194 7.28 -18.82 17.62
CA HIS A 194 7.41 -17.50 18.21
C HIS A 194 8.86 -17.23 18.64
N ALA A 195 9.43 -16.12 18.18
CA ALA A 195 10.82 -15.74 18.40
C ALA A 195 10.95 -14.56 19.38
N ALA A 196 10.04 -13.57 19.31
CA ALA A 196 10.07 -12.40 20.17
C ALA A 196 8.70 -11.72 20.28
N LYS A 197 8.49 -10.96 21.37
CA LYS A 197 7.43 -9.96 21.50
C LYS A 197 8.08 -8.59 21.68
N LEU A 198 7.68 -7.65 20.82
CA LEU A 198 8.18 -6.29 20.81
C LEU A 198 7.13 -5.39 21.47
N LEU A 199 7.55 -4.66 22.48
CA LEU A 199 6.72 -3.75 23.24
C LEU A 199 7.30 -2.33 23.15
N HIS A 200 6.45 -1.34 23.28
CA HIS A 200 6.90 0.03 23.41
C HIS A 200 7.75 0.20 24.69
N PRO A 201 8.98 0.74 24.64
CA PRO A 201 9.85 0.85 25.81
C PRO A 201 9.24 1.63 26.99
N ASP A 202 8.45 2.65 26.67
CA ASP A 202 7.73 3.50 27.63
C ASP A 202 6.20 3.39 27.40
N GLY A 203 5.72 2.17 27.06
CA GLY A 203 4.35 1.93 26.63
C GLY A 203 3.31 2.26 27.70
N SER A 204 2.14 2.66 27.24
CA SER A 204 0.98 2.98 28.07
C SER A 204 -0.33 2.62 27.35
N ALA A 205 -1.41 2.65 28.12
CA ALA A 205 -2.74 2.36 27.60
C ALA A 205 -3.13 3.22 26.39
N GLY A 206 -3.75 2.60 25.41
CA GLY A 206 -4.38 3.25 24.26
C GLY A 206 -3.44 3.63 23.12
N GLN A 207 -2.16 3.27 23.15
CA GLN A 207 -1.22 3.62 22.08
C GLN A 207 -1.40 2.79 20.80
N GLN A 208 -1.89 1.55 20.93
CA GLN A 208 -2.15 0.61 19.86
C GLN A 208 -0.92 0.34 18.96
N LEU A 209 0.23 0.05 19.58
CA LEU A 209 1.43 -0.38 18.87
C LEU A 209 1.13 -1.63 18.02
N GLY A 210 1.57 -1.60 16.76
CA GLY A 210 1.32 -2.68 15.80
C GLY A 210 0.03 -2.49 14.99
N LEU A 211 -0.58 -1.29 15.02
CA LEU A 211 -1.66 -0.94 14.09
C LEU A 211 -1.12 -0.55 12.71
N GLY A 212 0.03 0.12 12.64
CA GLY A 212 0.87 0.21 11.46
C GLY A 212 2.05 -0.76 11.63
N LEU A 213 2.47 -1.43 10.56
CA LEU A 213 3.56 -2.40 10.60
C LEU A 213 4.17 -2.56 9.22
N ASP A 214 5.50 -2.55 9.16
CA ASP A 214 6.23 -3.00 7.99
C ASP A 214 7.60 -3.56 8.38
N ALA A 215 8.19 -4.36 7.47
CA ALA A 215 9.47 -5.02 7.68
C ALA A 215 10.27 -5.10 6.39
N ASP A 216 11.58 -4.90 6.49
CA ASP A 216 12.50 -5.05 5.37
C ASP A 216 13.84 -5.63 5.84
N GLY A 217 14.27 -6.70 5.21
CA GLY A 217 15.49 -7.41 5.57
C GLY A 217 15.47 -7.90 7.02
N SER A 218 16.21 -7.24 7.90
CA SER A 218 16.29 -7.54 9.34
C SER A 218 15.74 -6.42 10.22
N ARG A 219 14.81 -5.62 9.71
CA ARG A 219 14.23 -4.43 10.35
C ARG A 219 12.72 -4.59 10.50
N ILE A 220 12.17 -4.01 11.56
CA ILE A 220 10.73 -3.88 11.78
C ILE A 220 10.45 -2.44 12.19
N VAL A 221 9.41 -1.86 11.60
CA VAL A 221 8.84 -0.59 12.02
C VAL A 221 7.40 -0.82 12.45
N GLY A 222 7.08 -0.40 13.67
CA GLY A 222 5.74 -0.49 14.22
C GLY A 222 5.16 0.89 14.50
N GLY A 223 3.95 1.12 14.07
CA GLY A 223 3.20 2.33 14.33
C GLY A 223 2.33 2.20 15.58
N ALA A 224 2.24 3.29 16.32
CA ALA A 224 1.37 3.51 17.46
C ALA A 224 0.57 4.82 17.24
N PRO A 225 -0.39 4.83 16.27
CA PRO A 225 -1.01 6.07 15.80
C PRO A 225 -1.88 6.76 16.85
N TRP A 226 -2.29 6.06 17.91
CA TRP A 226 -3.05 6.62 19.01
C TRP A 226 -2.18 7.16 20.15
N ALA A 227 -0.85 7.06 20.05
CA ALA A 227 0.06 7.66 21.02
C ALA A 227 -0.11 9.19 21.05
N HIS A 228 0.16 9.80 22.22
CA HIS A 228 0.20 11.26 22.40
C HIS A 228 -1.09 11.98 21.99
N GLU A 229 -2.26 11.49 22.44
CA GLU A 229 -3.58 12.02 22.06
C GLU A 229 -3.88 11.82 20.55
N ALA A 230 -3.43 10.68 19.99
CA ALA A 230 -3.53 10.34 18.58
C ALA A 230 -2.73 11.26 17.62
N ARG A 231 -1.68 11.92 18.11
CA ARG A 231 -0.68 12.55 17.22
C ARG A 231 0.15 11.51 16.50
N GLY A 232 0.39 10.39 17.16
CA GLY A 232 1.04 9.22 16.61
C GLY A 232 2.55 9.13 16.89
N GLU A 233 3.04 7.92 16.71
CA GLU A 233 4.44 7.55 16.92
C GLU A 233 4.78 6.31 16.09
N ILE A 234 6.02 6.20 15.63
CA ILE A 234 6.60 4.99 15.07
C ILE A 234 7.80 4.54 15.89
N LEU A 235 8.01 3.23 15.96
CA LEU A 235 9.14 2.61 16.64
C LEU A 235 9.89 1.70 15.69
N PHE A 236 11.21 1.69 15.79
CA PHE A 236 12.11 0.94 14.91
C PHE A 236 12.91 -0.09 15.68
N TRP A 237 12.88 -1.34 15.21
CA TRP A 237 13.69 -2.44 15.72
C TRP A 237 14.61 -3.01 14.64
N GLN A 238 15.79 -3.43 15.08
CA GLN A 238 16.78 -4.11 14.26
C GLN A 238 17.09 -5.48 14.88
N ARG A 239 17.14 -6.51 14.04
CA ARG A 239 17.65 -7.81 14.45
C ARG A 239 19.17 -7.80 14.53
N ILE A 240 19.72 -8.15 15.70
CA ILE A 240 21.17 -8.26 15.94
C ILE A 240 21.46 -9.67 16.42
N GLY A 241 22.01 -10.50 15.52
CA GLY A 241 22.10 -11.94 15.74
C GLY A 241 20.70 -12.55 15.82
N ASP A 242 20.40 -13.24 16.92
CA ASP A 242 19.09 -13.86 17.15
C ASP A 242 18.12 -12.95 17.96
N ASN A 243 18.53 -11.74 18.32
CA ASN A 243 17.75 -10.86 19.17
C ASN A 243 17.26 -9.64 18.43
N TRP A 244 16.05 -9.17 18.78
CA TRP A 244 15.49 -7.90 18.36
C TRP A 244 15.86 -6.81 19.34
N SER A 245 16.35 -5.69 18.85
CA SER A 245 16.77 -4.55 19.65
C SER A 245 16.06 -3.29 19.16
N TRP A 246 15.31 -2.65 20.07
CA TRP A 246 14.79 -1.32 19.83
C TRP A 246 15.93 -0.33 19.58
N GLN A 247 15.81 0.50 18.57
CA GLN A 247 16.84 1.43 18.14
C GLN A 247 16.44 2.88 18.46
N TRP A 248 15.28 3.29 17.99
CA TRP A 248 14.76 4.64 18.12
C TRP A 248 13.24 4.68 17.85
N ASN A 249 12.65 5.84 18.09
CA ASN A 249 11.28 6.19 17.74
C ASN A 249 11.22 7.60 17.15
N ALA A 250 10.19 7.86 16.34
CA ALA A 250 9.80 9.20 15.90
C ALA A 250 8.37 9.48 16.33
N THR A 251 8.13 10.64 16.92
CA THR A 251 6.83 11.03 17.46
C THR A 251 6.42 12.41 16.97
N MET A 252 5.13 12.59 16.77
CA MET A 252 4.51 13.89 16.49
C MET A 252 4.08 14.64 17.74
N ALA A 253 4.44 14.16 18.94
CA ALA A 253 4.02 14.74 20.24
C ALA A 253 4.25 16.26 20.36
N ASP A 254 5.31 16.79 19.76
CA ASP A 254 5.73 18.19 19.87
C ASP A 254 5.34 19.07 18.66
N VAL A 255 4.97 18.46 17.52
CA VAL A 255 4.76 19.17 16.23
C VAL A 255 3.43 18.88 15.57
N GLY A 256 2.81 17.72 15.85
CA GLY A 256 1.51 17.34 15.33
C GLY A 256 0.35 17.87 16.17
N GLU A 257 -0.83 17.86 15.56
CA GLU A 257 -2.09 18.13 16.24
C GLU A 257 -2.74 16.81 16.71
N PRO A 258 -3.66 16.84 17.69
CA PRO A 258 -4.43 15.66 18.08
C PRO A 258 -5.21 15.10 16.89
N GLN A 259 -5.16 13.78 16.71
CA GLN A 259 -5.84 13.04 15.65
C GLN A 259 -5.16 13.11 14.27
N ASP A 260 -3.88 13.44 14.17
CA ASP A 260 -3.10 13.32 12.95
C ASP A 260 -2.84 11.86 12.56
N PHE A 261 -2.81 10.95 13.54
CA PHE A 261 -2.62 9.50 13.37
C PHE A 261 -1.33 9.10 12.63
N PHE A 262 -0.24 9.82 12.86
CA PHE A 262 1.06 9.45 12.30
C PHE A 262 1.45 8.02 12.71
N GLY A 263 1.87 7.21 11.73
CA GLY A 263 2.18 5.79 11.95
C GLY A 263 0.99 4.85 11.75
N PHE A 264 -0.12 5.32 11.17
CA PHE A 264 -1.25 4.45 10.82
C PHE A 264 -0.90 3.50 9.67
N HIS A 265 -0.25 3.99 8.63
CA HIS A 265 0.32 3.19 7.55
C HIS A 265 1.80 3.52 7.38
N ILE A 266 2.60 2.50 7.09
CA ILE A 266 4.06 2.59 6.99
C ILE A 266 4.49 1.79 5.76
N ALA A 267 5.44 2.32 5.01
CA ALA A 267 6.15 1.59 3.97
C ALA A 267 7.66 1.80 4.14
N LEU A 268 8.42 0.71 4.19
CA LEU A 268 9.87 0.69 4.42
C LEU A 268 10.55 -0.02 3.25
N ASP A 269 11.41 0.69 2.52
CA ASP A 269 12.24 0.11 1.46
C ASP A 269 13.67 0.64 1.56
N GLY A 270 14.59 -0.23 1.90
CA GLY A 270 16.00 0.09 1.99
C GLY A 270 16.29 1.22 2.99
N GLU A 271 16.79 2.33 2.48
CA GLU A 271 17.15 3.52 3.27
C GLU A 271 16.00 4.54 3.39
N HIS A 272 14.81 4.22 2.86
CA HIS A 272 13.66 5.11 2.81
C HIS A 272 12.49 4.52 3.59
N MET A 273 11.67 5.40 4.15
CA MET A 273 10.42 5.06 4.81
C MET A 273 9.39 6.16 4.53
N ALA A 274 8.17 5.77 4.23
CA ALA A 274 7.02 6.64 4.15
C ALA A 274 6.06 6.32 5.29
N VAL A 275 5.55 7.35 5.95
CA VAL A 275 4.63 7.20 7.10
C VAL A 275 3.44 8.13 6.91
N GLY A 276 2.25 7.55 6.90
CA GLY A 276 1.00 8.27 6.77
C GLY A 276 0.56 8.96 8.06
N ALA A 277 -0.04 10.14 7.90
CA ALA A 277 -0.70 10.93 8.93
C ALA A 277 -2.02 11.47 8.33
N TYR A 278 -2.98 10.57 8.12
CA TYR A 278 -4.17 10.84 7.31
C TYR A 278 -5.14 11.87 7.91
N GLY A 279 -5.05 12.12 9.20
CA GLY A 279 -5.84 13.12 9.92
C GLY A 279 -5.16 14.48 10.05
N ASP A 280 -3.99 14.71 9.45
CA ASP A 280 -3.25 15.98 9.54
C ASP A 280 -4.07 17.13 8.96
N ASP A 281 -4.30 18.15 9.78
CA ASP A 281 -5.10 19.34 9.47
C ASP A 281 -4.28 20.49 8.85
N ALA A 282 -2.96 20.33 8.69
CA ALA A 282 -2.06 21.42 8.24
C ALA A 282 -2.43 21.99 6.85
N PHE A 283 -3.07 21.19 6.01
CA PHE A 283 -3.47 21.54 4.64
C PHE A 283 -5.00 21.63 4.47
N GLY A 284 -5.75 21.49 5.55
CA GLY A 284 -7.21 21.49 5.61
C GLY A 284 -7.69 20.38 6.55
N THR A 285 -8.88 20.49 7.11
CA THR A 285 -9.41 19.49 8.05
C THR A 285 -9.39 18.09 7.44
N ASP A 286 -8.70 17.14 8.10
CA ASP A 286 -8.50 15.76 7.64
C ASP A 286 -8.01 15.66 6.18
N ALA A 287 -7.28 16.68 5.68
CA ALA A 287 -6.68 16.62 4.35
C ALA A 287 -5.57 15.58 4.28
N GLY A 288 -4.89 15.37 5.40
CA GLY A 288 -3.82 14.41 5.57
C GLY A 288 -2.46 14.87 5.07
N SER A 289 -1.44 14.14 5.43
CA SER A 289 -0.05 14.32 4.97
C SER A 289 0.71 13.00 5.07
N ILE A 290 1.90 12.96 4.48
CA ILE A 290 2.87 11.89 4.72
C ILE A 290 4.19 12.47 5.23
N TRP A 291 4.93 11.64 5.91
CA TRP A 291 6.27 11.96 6.37
C TRP A 291 7.25 10.97 5.75
N MET A 292 8.25 11.52 5.06
CA MET A 292 9.36 10.74 4.53
C MET A 292 10.49 10.72 5.53
N LEU A 293 11.09 9.56 5.69
CA LEU A 293 12.29 9.36 6.46
C LEU A 293 13.37 8.75 5.55
N GLU A 294 14.58 9.27 5.61
CA GLU A 294 15.73 8.75 4.87
C GLU A 294 16.86 8.47 5.85
N GLN A 295 17.49 7.29 5.71
CA GLN A 295 18.63 6.92 6.52
C GLN A 295 19.83 7.78 6.11
N VAL A 296 20.39 8.51 7.06
CA VAL A 296 21.59 9.33 6.90
C VAL A 296 22.71 8.79 7.78
N PHE A 297 23.94 9.27 7.59
CA PHE A 297 25.14 8.73 8.26
C PHE A 297 24.99 8.49 9.78
N ASP A 298 24.19 9.28 10.49
CA ASP A 298 24.08 9.27 11.96
C ASP A 298 22.63 9.21 12.48
N GLY A 299 21.69 8.65 11.67
CA GLY A 299 20.27 8.51 12.04
C GLY A 299 19.35 8.59 10.84
N TRP A 300 18.18 9.19 11.04
CA TRP A 300 17.17 9.38 10.02
C TRP A 300 16.84 10.87 9.89
N ALA A 301 16.87 11.38 8.67
CA ALA A 301 16.27 12.67 8.34
C ALA A 301 14.76 12.48 8.18
N ILE A 302 13.98 13.45 8.64
CA ILE A 302 12.50 13.39 8.55
C ILE A 302 11.98 14.73 8.01
N TRP A 303 11.04 14.66 7.07
CA TRP A 303 10.33 15.84 6.55
C TRP A 303 8.91 15.49 6.10
N ASN A 304 8.04 16.51 6.15
CA ASN A 304 6.65 16.37 5.70
C ASN A 304 6.55 16.54 4.19
N VAL A 305 5.71 15.73 3.54
CA VAL A 305 5.33 15.86 2.13
C VAL A 305 3.82 16.11 2.10
N PRO A 306 3.39 17.32 1.68
CA PRO A 306 1.99 17.66 1.61
C PRO A 306 1.29 17.00 0.42
N PRO A 307 -0.05 16.87 0.46
CA PRO A 307 -0.81 16.50 -0.72
C PRO A 307 -0.57 17.52 -1.86
N PRO A 308 -0.39 17.07 -3.12
CA PRO A 308 -0.20 17.97 -4.26
C PRO A 308 -1.40 18.90 -4.48
N THR A 309 -2.59 18.36 -4.28
CA THR A 309 -3.88 19.07 -4.34
C THR A 309 -4.64 18.84 -3.02
N PRO A 310 -4.44 19.68 -1.99
CA PRO A 310 -5.11 19.49 -0.72
C PRO A 310 -6.61 19.55 -0.82
N GLU A 311 -7.30 18.55 -0.30
CA GLU A 311 -8.75 18.45 -0.25
C GLU A 311 -9.19 18.12 1.18
N ILE A 312 -10.19 18.84 1.68
CA ILE A 312 -10.73 18.66 3.04
C ILE A 312 -11.40 17.29 3.12
N GLY A 313 -10.98 16.47 4.09
CA GLY A 313 -11.54 15.17 4.34
C GLY A 313 -10.97 14.04 3.47
N ALA A 314 -10.11 14.32 2.49
CA ALA A 314 -9.60 13.32 1.55
C ALA A 314 -8.76 12.22 2.19
N GLN A 315 -8.17 12.49 3.38
CA GLN A 315 -7.32 11.54 4.11
C GLN A 315 -6.10 11.08 3.32
N PHE A 316 -5.39 12.00 2.67
CA PHE A 316 -4.10 11.71 2.03
C PHE A 316 -3.11 11.08 3.01
N GLY A 317 -2.50 9.95 2.64
CA GLY A 317 -1.64 9.17 3.54
C GLY A 317 -2.38 8.10 4.34
N ILE A 318 -3.65 7.78 4.01
CA ILE A 318 -4.36 6.63 4.60
C ILE A 318 -3.65 5.32 4.26
N ALA A 319 -3.08 5.21 3.08
CA ALA A 319 -2.20 4.15 2.64
C ALA A 319 -0.98 4.75 1.93
N VAL A 320 0.17 4.09 2.06
CA VAL A 320 1.42 4.42 1.38
C VAL A 320 2.08 3.15 0.89
N ALA A 321 2.71 3.19 -0.28
CA ALA A 321 3.55 2.11 -0.79
C ALA A 321 4.82 2.71 -1.38
N LEU A 322 5.95 2.05 -1.17
CA LEU A 322 7.28 2.57 -1.48
C LEU A 322 8.13 1.49 -2.15
N SER A 323 8.67 1.79 -3.30
CA SER A 323 9.67 0.95 -3.96
C SER A 323 10.72 1.81 -4.63
N GLN A 324 11.96 1.70 -4.20
CA GLN A 324 13.10 2.43 -4.74
C GLN A 324 12.87 3.96 -4.81
N ASP A 325 12.68 4.48 -6.02
CA ASP A 325 12.44 5.91 -6.28
C ASP A 325 10.97 6.23 -6.58
N ARG A 326 10.05 5.35 -6.20
CA ARG A 326 8.60 5.51 -6.38
C ARG A 326 7.86 5.44 -5.06
N LEU A 327 6.89 6.33 -4.88
CA LEU A 327 6.02 6.39 -3.72
C LEU A 327 4.59 6.60 -4.19
N LEU A 328 3.68 5.74 -3.74
CA LEU A 328 2.25 5.89 -3.91
C LEU A 328 1.64 6.39 -2.60
N VAL A 329 0.68 7.29 -2.70
CA VAL A 329 -0.06 7.80 -1.54
C VAL A 329 -1.54 7.84 -1.84
N GLY A 330 -2.32 7.13 -1.04
CA GLY A 330 -3.77 7.04 -1.17
C GLY A 330 -4.51 8.18 -0.46
N SER A 331 -5.60 8.61 -1.09
CA SER A 331 -6.60 9.57 -0.57
C SER A 331 -7.98 8.97 -0.75
N ARG A 332 -8.40 8.09 0.15
CA ARG A 332 -9.60 7.25 -0.03
C ARG A 332 -10.91 8.01 -0.19
N PHE A 333 -11.00 9.22 0.34
CA PHE A 333 -12.18 10.07 0.28
C PHE A 333 -12.00 11.27 -0.66
N ALA A 334 -11.01 11.24 -1.57
CA ALA A 334 -10.90 12.23 -2.62
C ALA A 334 -12.09 12.19 -3.58
N ASP A 335 -12.57 13.36 -4.00
CA ASP A 335 -13.75 13.53 -4.86
C ASP A 335 -13.43 13.62 -6.36
N ALA A 336 -12.16 13.45 -6.75
CA ALA A 336 -11.69 13.71 -8.11
C ALA A 336 -12.41 12.89 -9.20
N GLY A 337 -12.82 11.66 -8.90
CA GLY A 337 -13.59 10.78 -9.79
C GLY A 337 -15.09 10.71 -9.48
N GLY A 338 -15.52 11.26 -8.35
CA GLY A 338 -16.87 11.19 -7.78
C GLY A 338 -16.80 11.32 -6.26
N VAL A 339 -17.91 11.46 -5.58
CA VAL A 339 -17.95 11.66 -4.11
C VAL A 339 -17.33 10.44 -3.40
N ASP A 340 -16.27 10.66 -2.62
CA ASP A 340 -15.53 9.60 -1.90
C ASP A 340 -15.09 8.46 -2.83
N SER A 341 -14.84 8.73 -4.12
CA SER A 341 -14.39 7.71 -5.08
C SER A 341 -12.97 7.25 -4.80
N GLY A 342 -12.17 8.12 -4.20
CA GLY A 342 -10.77 7.94 -3.90
C GLY A 342 -9.82 8.28 -5.05
N ALA A 343 -8.55 8.44 -4.70
CA ALA A 343 -7.46 8.76 -5.63
C ALA A 343 -6.11 8.29 -5.09
N VAL A 344 -5.11 8.21 -5.95
CA VAL A 344 -3.71 7.92 -5.61
C VAL A 344 -2.80 8.95 -6.25
N ASP A 345 -1.95 9.58 -5.46
CA ASP A 345 -0.86 10.42 -5.95
C ASP A 345 0.44 9.61 -6.04
N VAL A 346 1.12 9.73 -7.16
CA VAL A 346 2.40 9.09 -7.43
C VAL A 346 3.52 10.11 -7.32
N PHE A 347 4.55 9.77 -6.57
CA PHE A 347 5.75 10.59 -6.43
C PHE A 347 6.96 9.83 -6.98
N ALA A 348 7.86 10.56 -7.61
CA ALA A 348 9.16 10.07 -7.99
C ALA A 348 10.26 10.80 -7.21
N ARG A 349 11.32 10.07 -6.90
CA ARG A 349 12.51 10.63 -6.27
C ARG A 349 13.50 11.08 -7.34
N VAL A 350 13.76 12.39 -7.39
CA VAL A 350 14.73 13.01 -8.31
C VAL A 350 15.68 13.88 -7.48
N ASP A 351 16.99 13.64 -7.62
CA ASP A 351 18.01 14.44 -6.92
C ASP A 351 17.77 14.54 -5.39
N ALA A 352 17.39 13.40 -4.75
CA ALA A 352 17.06 13.29 -3.33
C ALA A 352 15.78 14.04 -2.88
N ASN A 353 14.94 14.50 -3.81
CA ASN A 353 13.65 15.11 -3.51
C ASN A 353 12.51 14.24 -4.06
N TRP A 354 11.46 14.08 -3.28
CA TRP A 354 10.21 13.47 -3.71
C TRP A 354 9.33 14.53 -4.34
N SER A 355 8.95 14.32 -5.58
CA SER A 355 8.10 15.25 -6.34
C SER A 355 6.90 14.50 -6.91
N PRO A 356 5.69 15.09 -6.87
CA PRO A 356 4.53 14.48 -7.50
C PRO A 356 4.75 14.42 -9.01
N VAL A 357 4.41 13.28 -9.62
CA VAL A 357 4.57 13.03 -11.06
C VAL A 357 3.25 12.78 -11.75
N THR A 358 2.30 12.11 -11.09
CA THR A 358 0.97 11.88 -11.65
C THR A 358 -0.07 11.68 -10.55
N HIS A 359 -1.33 11.84 -10.93
CA HIS A 359 -2.51 11.60 -10.11
C HIS A 359 -3.34 10.50 -10.79
N VAL A 360 -3.62 9.43 -10.07
CA VAL A 360 -4.27 8.24 -10.62
C VAL A 360 -5.68 8.11 -10.07
N LEU A 361 -6.63 7.94 -10.97
CA LEU A 361 -8.03 7.61 -10.68
C LEU A 361 -8.34 6.18 -11.16
N PRO A 362 -9.33 5.51 -10.59
CA PRO A 362 -9.77 4.23 -11.16
C PRO A 362 -10.38 4.46 -12.55
N PRO A 363 -10.22 3.53 -13.50
CA PRO A 363 -10.78 3.65 -14.85
C PRO A 363 -12.32 3.78 -14.88
N ASP A 364 -12.98 3.23 -13.86
CA ASP A 364 -14.43 3.24 -13.68
C ASP A 364 -14.79 3.78 -12.29
N PRO A 365 -14.62 5.09 -12.03
CA PRO A 365 -14.83 5.67 -10.72
C PRO A 365 -16.29 5.54 -10.28
N VAL A 366 -16.50 5.18 -9.01
CA VAL A 366 -17.81 5.02 -8.40
C VAL A 366 -17.85 5.78 -7.08
N ASP A 367 -18.92 6.50 -6.81
CA ASP A 367 -19.13 7.21 -5.54
C ASP A 367 -19.00 6.23 -4.35
N GLY A 368 -18.15 6.57 -3.40
CA GLY A 368 -17.91 5.77 -2.21
C GLY A 368 -17.07 4.51 -2.43
N ALA A 369 -16.39 4.36 -3.56
CA ALA A 369 -15.56 3.17 -3.84
C ALA A 369 -14.27 3.10 -3.00
N GLU A 370 -13.82 4.24 -2.47
CA GLU A 370 -12.60 4.35 -1.63
C GLU A 370 -11.34 3.77 -2.32
N PHE A 371 -11.12 4.12 -3.59
CA PHE A 371 -9.89 3.78 -4.31
C PHE A 371 -8.67 4.40 -3.62
N GLY A 372 -7.58 3.64 -3.48
CA GLY A 372 -6.41 4.06 -2.70
C GLY A 372 -6.48 3.68 -1.22
N TRP A 373 -7.41 2.80 -0.81
CA TRP A 373 -7.45 2.24 0.53
C TRP A 373 -6.23 1.38 0.86
N ALA A 374 -5.86 0.49 -0.06
CA ALA A 374 -4.67 -0.35 0.03
C ALA A 374 -3.96 -0.34 -1.32
N MET A 375 -2.67 -0.44 -1.29
CA MET A 375 -1.83 -0.45 -2.48
C MET A 375 -0.48 -1.06 -2.19
N ASP A 376 0.15 -1.54 -3.24
CA ASP A 376 1.55 -1.91 -3.22
C ASP A 376 2.22 -1.60 -4.55
N ILE A 377 3.54 -1.47 -4.54
CA ILE A 377 4.37 -1.16 -5.70
C ILE A 377 5.68 -1.93 -5.65
N GLU A 378 6.03 -2.57 -6.76
CA GLU A 378 7.37 -3.12 -6.96
C GLU A 378 7.95 -2.67 -8.29
N GLY A 379 9.02 -1.89 -8.25
CA GLY A 379 9.60 -1.25 -9.43
C GLY A 379 8.60 -0.32 -10.12
N ASP A 380 8.21 -0.67 -11.35
CA ASP A 380 7.22 0.10 -12.14
C ASP A 380 5.81 -0.51 -12.11
N VAL A 381 5.61 -1.56 -11.34
CA VAL A 381 4.30 -2.23 -11.22
C VAL A 381 3.62 -1.79 -9.94
N ALA A 382 2.41 -1.27 -10.05
CA ALA A 382 1.58 -0.92 -8.89
C ALA A 382 0.23 -1.61 -8.95
N MET A 383 -0.31 -1.93 -7.78
CA MET A 383 -1.71 -2.34 -7.61
C MET A 383 -2.39 -1.48 -6.56
N VAL A 384 -3.67 -1.16 -6.80
CA VAL A 384 -4.48 -0.32 -5.93
C VAL A 384 -5.86 -0.93 -5.76
N GLY A 385 -6.33 -0.97 -4.52
CA GLY A 385 -7.64 -1.47 -4.15
C GLY A 385 -8.71 -0.38 -4.08
N ALA A 386 -9.94 -0.77 -4.43
CA ALA A 386 -11.16 0.02 -4.25
C ALA A 386 -12.20 -0.85 -3.54
N LEU A 387 -12.33 -0.68 -2.22
CA LEU A 387 -13.05 -1.61 -1.34
C LEU A 387 -14.53 -1.78 -1.67
N TYR A 388 -15.19 -0.68 -2.00
CA TYR A 388 -16.64 -0.63 -2.12
C TYR A 388 -17.10 -0.51 -3.57
N GLN A 389 -16.30 -1.00 -4.52
CA GLN A 389 -16.83 -1.25 -5.87
C GLN A 389 -18.03 -2.20 -5.80
N PRO A 390 -19.11 -1.95 -6.56
CA PRO A 390 -20.35 -2.73 -6.49
C PRO A 390 -20.18 -4.23 -6.74
N SER A 391 -19.08 -4.65 -7.36
CA SER A 391 -18.71 -6.05 -7.57
C SER A 391 -18.20 -6.77 -6.32
N GLY A 392 -18.14 -6.11 -5.16
CA GLY A 392 -17.59 -6.66 -3.91
C GLY A 392 -16.14 -6.24 -3.65
N GLY A 393 -15.74 -5.10 -4.17
CA GLY A 393 -14.38 -4.58 -4.24
C GLY A 393 -13.76 -4.81 -5.60
N ALA A 394 -12.66 -4.10 -5.86
CA ALA A 394 -11.89 -4.25 -7.08
C ALA A 394 -10.39 -3.97 -6.83
N VAL A 395 -9.56 -4.47 -7.72
CA VAL A 395 -8.13 -4.19 -7.77
C VAL A 395 -7.78 -3.75 -9.17
N TYR A 396 -7.00 -2.71 -9.26
CA TYR A 396 -6.48 -2.16 -10.49
C TYR A 396 -4.95 -2.24 -10.47
N ALA A 397 -4.34 -2.46 -11.62
CA ALA A 397 -2.90 -2.53 -11.75
C ALA A 397 -2.41 -1.61 -12.85
N TRP A 398 -1.20 -1.13 -12.71
CA TRP A 398 -0.49 -0.32 -13.70
C TRP A 398 0.92 -0.84 -13.87
N VAL A 399 1.46 -0.69 -15.09
CA VAL A 399 2.88 -0.90 -15.41
C VAL A 399 3.39 0.42 -16.00
N GLY A 400 4.54 0.90 -15.51
CA GLY A 400 5.10 2.15 -16.01
C GLY A 400 4.34 3.40 -15.56
N LEU A 401 4.04 3.54 -14.26
CA LEU A 401 3.25 4.65 -13.67
C LEU A 401 3.71 6.08 -14.02
N VAL A 402 4.83 6.24 -14.69
CA VAL A 402 5.40 7.52 -15.16
C VAL A 402 5.72 7.51 -16.65
N GLU A 403 5.40 6.42 -17.33
CA GLU A 403 5.49 6.35 -18.77
C GLU A 403 4.11 6.69 -19.36
N ASP A 404 4.12 7.58 -20.34
CA ASP A 404 2.96 7.85 -21.16
C ASP A 404 2.42 6.53 -21.73
N CYS A 405 1.12 6.31 -21.67
CA CYS A 405 0.45 5.12 -22.21
C CYS A 405 0.75 4.85 -23.68
N GLY A 406 1.52 5.71 -24.33
CA GLY A 406 1.82 5.58 -25.76
C GLY A 406 0.54 5.46 -26.57
N CYS A 407 -0.47 6.26 -26.23
CA CYS A 407 -1.68 6.36 -27.01
C CYS A 407 -1.28 6.72 -28.45
N GLU A 408 -1.32 5.72 -29.32
CA GLU A 408 -0.95 5.91 -30.72
C GLU A 408 -1.78 7.06 -31.30
N GLY A 409 -1.13 8.20 -31.59
CA GLY A 409 -1.77 9.40 -32.08
C GLY A 409 -2.01 10.52 -31.08
N ASP A 410 -1.83 10.32 -29.77
CA ASP A 410 -1.77 11.39 -28.76
C ASP A 410 -0.34 11.95 -28.74
N LEU A 411 -0.13 13.00 -29.51
CA LEU A 411 1.20 13.56 -29.74
C LEU A 411 1.55 14.68 -28.78
N ASP A 412 0.56 15.28 -28.11
CA ASP A 412 0.75 16.32 -27.10
C ASP A 412 0.69 15.77 -25.66
N GLY A 413 0.34 14.48 -25.50
CA GLY A 413 0.34 13.79 -24.20
C GLY A 413 -0.82 14.18 -23.30
N ASP A 414 -1.94 14.71 -23.86
CA ASP A 414 -3.08 15.17 -23.06
C ASP A 414 -4.11 14.06 -22.76
N GLY A 415 -3.83 12.81 -23.18
CA GLY A 415 -4.71 11.65 -22.98
C GLY A 415 -5.88 11.58 -23.97
N ILE A 416 -5.91 12.44 -24.98
CA ILE A 416 -6.99 12.49 -26.00
C ILE A 416 -6.41 12.69 -27.37
N VAL A 417 -6.59 11.73 -28.27
CA VAL A 417 -6.31 11.98 -29.70
C VAL A 417 -7.31 13.00 -30.25
N GLY A 418 -6.86 14.22 -30.46
CA GLY A 418 -7.73 15.35 -30.70
C GLY A 418 -7.24 16.37 -31.73
N VAL A 419 -7.73 17.59 -31.61
CA VAL A 419 -7.39 18.66 -32.54
C VAL A 419 -5.94 19.11 -32.42
N ASN A 420 -5.36 19.05 -31.22
CA ASN A 420 -3.99 19.46 -30.98
C ASN A 420 -3.02 18.51 -31.68
N ASP A 421 -3.23 17.20 -31.59
CA ASP A 421 -2.43 16.18 -32.24
C ASP A 421 -2.47 16.32 -33.77
N LEU A 422 -3.67 16.55 -34.28
CA LEU A 422 -3.82 16.85 -35.71
C LEU A 422 -3.01 18.09 -36.14
N LEU A 423 -2.95 19.11 -35.28
CA LEU A 423 -2.15 20.30 -35.57
C LEU A 423 -0.65 19.98 -35.50
N MET A 424 -0.21 19.07 -34.64
CA MET A 424 1.17 18.60 -34.57
C MET A 424 1.57 17.83 -35.85
N VAL A 425 0.77 16.86 -36.29
CA VAL A 425 0.96 16.16 -37.57
C VAL A 425 1.02 17.16 -38.75
N LEU A 426 0.09 18.14 -38.80
CA LEU A 426 0.06 19.14 -39.84
C LEU A 426 1.28 20.08 -39.82
N ALA A 427 1.87 20.33 -38.67
CA ALA A 427 3.05 21.19 -38.53
C ALA A 427 4.31 20.59 -39.21
N VAL A 428 4.38 19.26 -39.28
CA VAL A 428 5.51 18.50 -39.87
C VAL A 428 5.12 17.76 -41.15
N PHE A 429 3.95 18.05 -41.68
CA PHE A 429 3.41 17.39 -42.88
C PHE A 429 4.36 17.53 -44.07
N GLY A 430 4.67 16.42 -44.72
CA GLY A 430 5.57 16.36 -45.88
C GLY A 430 7.06 16.24 -45.48
N GLN A 431 7.37 15.92 -44.23
CA GLN A 431 8.73 15.73 -43.76
C GLN A 431 9.03 14.25 -43.47
N GLU A 432 10.32 13.87 -43.59
CA GLU A 432 10.86 12.60 -43.06
C GLU A 432 11.28 12.85 -41.61
N THR A 433 10.41 12.55 -40.66
CA THR A 433 10.65 12.74 -39.22
C THR A 433 9.78 11.74 -38.45
N ASP A 434 10.25 11.33 -37.28
CA ASP A 434 9.47 10.48 -36.37
C ASP A 434 8.39 11.31 -35.63
N ASP A 435 8.57 12.63 -35.52
CA ASP A 435 7.57 13.54 -34.95
C ASP A 435 6.36 13.61 -35.89
N GLY A 436 5.18 13.12 -35.43
CA GLY A 436 3.94 13.14 -36.21
C GLY A 436 3.80 12.01 -37.25
N ASP A 437 4.75 11.09 -37.33
CA ASP A 437 4.66 9.84 -38.08
C ASP A 437 3.87 8.80 -37.27
N VAL A 438 2.55 8.90 -37.32
CA VAL A 438 1.63 8.08 -36.52
C VAL A 438 1.59 6.62 -37.00
N ASN A 439 1.87 6.39 -38.27
CA ASN A 439 1.85 5.05 -38.86
C ASN A 439 3.24 4.36 -38.92
N ASN A 440 4.29 5.06 -38.46
CA ASN A 440 5.68 4.59 -38.44
C ASN A 440 6.22 4.14 -39.80
N ASP A 441 5.81 4.78 -40.91
CA ASP A 441 6.31 4.48 -42.27
C ASP A 441 7.53 5.32 -42.67
N GLY A 442 7.95 6.27 -41.80
CA GLY A 442 9.10 7.15 -41.98
C GLY A 442 8.81 8.44 -42.73
N PHE A 443 7.56 8.77 -43.00
CA PHE A 443 7.19 9.99 -43.72
C PHE A 443 5.82 10.52 -43.30
N VAL A 444 5.74 11.75 -42.80
CA VAL A 444 4.47 12.34 -42.35
C VAL A 444 3.61 12.79 -43.54
N ASP A 445 2.54 12.04 -43.81
CA ASP A 445 1.63 12.31 -44.95
C ASP A 445 0.13 12.14 -44.62
N VAL A 446 -0.68 11.89 -45.60
CA VAL A 446 -2.13 11.66 -45.42
C VAL A 446 -2.42 10.37 -44.64
N GLY A 447 -1.50 9.39 -44.69
CA GLY A 447 -1.60 8.14 -43.96
C GLY A 447 -1.71 8.40 -42.43
N ASP A 448 -0.85 9.28 -41.90
CA ASP A 448 -0.81 9.65 -40.49
C ASP A 448 -2.08 10.39 -40.03
N ILE A 449 -2.56 11.30 -40.86
CA ILE A 449 -3.83 11.99 -40.58
C ILE A 449 -5.00 10.99 -40.52
N LEU A 450 -5.03 10.01 -41.42
CA LEU A 450 -6.10 9.00 -41.44
C LEU A 450 -6.00 8.05 -40.24
N GLN A 451 -4.79 7.68 -39.81
CA GLN A 451 -4.55 6.89 -38.63
C GLN A 451 -4.97 7.66 -37.38
N LEU A 452 -4.52 8.90 -37.24
CA LEU A 452 -4.90 9.76 -36.13
C LEU A 452 -6.42 9.97 -36.03
N ILE A 453 -7.12 10.16 -37.17
CA ILE A 453 -8.59 10.26 -37.16
C ILE A 453 -9.25 8.93 -36.77
N ALA A 454 -8.65 7.78 -37.08
CA ALA A 454 -9.17 6.47 -36.70
C ALA A 454 -9.06 6.21 -35.19
N LEU A 455 -8.07 6.84 -34.53
CA LEU A 455 -7.80 6.79 -33.11
C LEU A 455 -8.50 7.92 -32.31
N TRP A 456 -9.31 8.75 -32.95
CA TRP A 456 -9.87 9.96 -32.38
C TRP A 456 -10.77 9.73 -31.17
N GLY A 457 -10.42 10.29 -30.03
CA GLY A 457 -11.16 10.20 -28.78
C GLY A 457 -10.24 10.08 -27.57
N ALA A 458 -10.80 9.75 -26.42
CA ALA A 458 -10.01 9.41 -25.25
C ALA A 458 -9.14 8.18 -25.54
N CYS A 459 -7.93 8.18 -25.02
CA CYS A 459 -7.07 7.02 -25.02
C CYS A 459 -7.70 5.96 -24.11
N ASP A 460 -8.00 4.77 -24.65
CA ASP A 460 -8.62 3.66 -23.91
C ASP A 460 -7.55 2.83 -23.17
#